data_845b1e178f04a1e49deb4443c215a3a0
#
_entry.id   845b1e178f04a1e49deb4443c215a3a0
#
_cell.length_a   1.000
_cell.length_b   1.000
_cell.length_c   1.000
_cell.angle_alpha   90.00
_cell.angle_beta   90.00
_cell.angle_gamma   90.00
#
_symmetry.space_group_name_H-M   'P 1'
#
loop_
_entity.id
_entity.type
_entity.pdbx_description
1 polymer ?
#
loop_
_entity_poly.entity_id
_entity_poly.type
_entity_poly.pdbx_seq_one_letter_code
_entity_poly.pdbx_strand_id
1 'polypeptide(L)'
;MTNTKKTARIIKGTRWPLAAALLAACLCAAGAQEPAPDSARGPVFSARSPVPAYFAPENNIGKYYLYGDGGFNADWYVGFNNCWIIKLPPIPTAGYSKAFLGAKLGRSKIMSWLASWDTEPIPGKIYMALNQAPSFSSDHTYFLVDAADLPREPLPNDSLDGVDSARWVWAEIPLSRVSSEKDNYLALWSSSRYFTSASSSPVISAAMSGDDDEDVWLNRSIKGSAPYGEGALETPISGMKPAMAIKLVPPNEYKVYIKGFSAELSPDELSASFAAIGEDIRAAWLEVSYDKFDWQRVTPYFFRAPYSWTFARDAISKNMFYLRAAAVDNLENTGYSKEITVPAMSAAAAAPAPAPAPGEEQKDSEQ
;
A
#
# COMPACT_ATOMS: atom_id res chain seq x y z
N MET A 1 34.66 49.01 -22.86
CA MET A 1 35.04 49.89 -21.75
C MET A 1 34.07 49.59 -20.62
N THR A 2 34.34 48.99 -19.54
CA THR A 2 35.49 48.95 -18.62
C THR A 2 35.53 47.58 -17.90
N ASN A 3 36.75 47.06 -17.86
CA ASN A 3 37.18 45.90 -17.09
C ASN A 3 37.12 46.17 -15.59
N THR A 4 36.67 45.22 -14.79
CA THR A 4 37.07 45.16 -13.36
C THR A 4 37.36 43.70 -12.97
N LYS A 5 38.64 43.38 -12.96
CA LYS A 5 39.25 42.22 -12.30
C LYS A 5 39.10 42.42 -10.80
N LYS A 6 38.65 41.36 -10.05
CA LYS A 6 38.88 41.28 -8.62
C LYS A 6 39.58 39.97 -8.26
N THR A 7 40.67 40.18 -7.63
CA THR A 7 41.80 39.41 -7.19
C THR A 7 41.45 38.37 -6.12
N ALA A 8 42.04 37.18 -6.27
CA ALA A 8 42.09 36.13 -5.27
C ALA A 8 42.90 36.58 -4.02
N ARG A 9 42.43 36.18 -2.87
CA ARG A 9 43.20 36.21 -1.63
C ARG A 9 43.35 34.81 -1.08
N ILE A 10 44.56 34.29 -1.22
CA ILE A 10 45.08 33.09 -0.57
C ILE A 10 45.34 33.41 0.91
N ILE A 11 44.80 32.64 1.84
CA ILE A 11 45.26 32.65 3.23
C ILE A 11 45.95 31.31 3.51
N LYS A 12 47.26 31.41 3.71
CA LYS A 12 48.18 30.35 4.16
C LYS A 12 48.08 30.18 5.67
N GLY A 13 48.03 28.94 6.10
CA GLY A 13 48.89 28.42 7.13
C GLY A 13 48.49 28.60 8.60
N THR A 14 48.31 27.50 9.30
CA THR A 14 49.02 27.29 10.56
C THR A 14 49.06 25.78 10.87
N ARG A 15 50.26 25.24 10.88
CA ARG A 15 50.65 23.92 11.47
C ARG A 15 50.81 24.10 12.97
N TRP A 16 50.35 23.13 13.76
CA TRP A 16 50.78 22.95 15.14
C TRP A 16 51.14 21.47 15.37
N PRO A 17 52.14 21.20 16.24
CA PRO A 17 52.87 19.95 16.22
C PRO A 17 52.46 18.91 17.27
N LEU A 18 53.03 17.72 17.06
CA LEU A 18 53.08 16.57 17.94
C LEU A 18 53.47 16.89 19.40
N ALA A 19 52.85 16.20 20.34
CA ALA A 19 53.47 15.86 21.62
C ALA A 19 53.20 14.38 21.94
N ALA A 20 54.26 13.61 21.90
CA ALA A 20 54.37 12.26 22.41
C ALA A 20 54.58 12.31 23.93
N ALA A 21 53.95 11.41 24.68
CA ALA A 21 54.40 11.05 26.04
C ALA A 21 54.21 9.56 26.26
N LEU A 22 55.35 8.87 26.37
CA LEU A 22 55.57 7.55 26.99
C LEU A 22 55.47 7.66 28.51
N LEU A 23 55.04 6.54 29.19
CA LEU A 23 55.59 5.97 30.42
C LEU A 23 54.71 4.74 30.76
N ALA A 24 55.21 3.53 30.66
CA ALA A 24 56.13 2.73 31.48
C ALA A 24 55.46 2.08 32.71
N ALA A 25 55.31 0.77 32.55
CA ALA A 25 55.59 -0.34 33.49
C ALA A 25 55.25 -0.26 34.98
N CYS A 26 54.54 -1.27 35.45
CA CYS A 26 54.96 -2.01 36.67
C CYS A 26 54.40 -3.46 36.60
N LEU A 27 55.36 -4.41 36.75
CA LEU A 27 55.20 -5.81 37.08
C LEU A 27 54.85 -5.98 38.56
N CYS A 28 54.20 -7.10 38.82
CA CYS A 28 54.29 -8.00 40.01
C CYS A 28 52.93 -8.27 40.64
N ALA A 29 52.41 -9.47 40.53
CA ALA A 29 52.52 -10.49 41.62
C ALA A 29 51.72 -11.76 41.16
N ALA A 30 52.37 -12.88 41.34
CA ALA A 30 51.85 -14.21 41.23
C ALA A 30 50.89 -14.54 42.36
N GLY A 31 49.88 -15.38 42.08
CA GLY A 31 49.28 -16.15 43.14
C GLY A 31 47.81 -16.37 43.02
N ALA A 32 47.48 -17.65 42.99
CA ALA A 32 46.17 -18.28 43.17
C ALA A 32 45.38 -18.60 41.90
N GLN A 33 45.57 -19.82 41.50
CA GLN A 33 44.72 -20.52 40.55
C GLN A 33 43.40 -20.90 41.26
N GLU A 34 42.34 -20.15 41.04
CA GLU A 34 40.98 -20.55 41.37
C GLU A 34 40.44 -21.44 40.27
N PRO A 35 39.62 -22.48 40.59
CA PRO A 35 39.06 -23.36 39.60
C PRO A 35 38.09 -22.62 38.69
N ALA A 36 38.19 -22.85 37.40
CA ALA A 36 37.35 -22.28 36.37
C ALA A 36 35.84 -22.48 36.68
N PRO A 37 35.03 -21.44 36.68
CA PRO A 37 33.59 -21.61 36.64
C PRO A 37 33.18 -22.08 35.24
N ASP A 38 32.61 -23.25 35.22
CA ASP A 38 31.90 -23.84 34.10
C ASP A 38 30.73 -22.94 33.76
N SER A 39 30.88 -22.08 32.77
CA SER A 39 29.73 -21.46 32.04
C SER A 39 30.23 -20.54 30.91
N ALA A 40 30.75 -21.15 29.86
CA ALA A 40 30.70 -20.50 28.55
C ALA A 40 29.27 -20.60 27.95
N ARG A 41 28.28 -20.10 28.67
CA ARG A 41 27.06 -19.63 28.04
C ARG A 41 27.36 -18.21 27.60
N GLY A 42 27.85 -18.08 26.35
CA GLY A 42 27.84 -16.83 25.64
C GLY A 42 26.42 -16.22 25.69
N PRO A 43 26.29 -14.89 25.67
CA PRO A 43 24.98 -14.27 25.67
C PRO A 43 24.17 -14.92 24.55
N VAL A 44 23.08 -15.60 24.94
CA VAL A 44 22.06 -16.01 24.02
C VAL A 44 21.49 -14.69 23.51
N PHE A 45 22.02 -14.25 22.37
CA PHE A 45 21.35 -13.22 21.61
C PHE A 45 19.98 -13.81 21.29
N SER A 46 18.98 -13.38 22.03
CA SER A 46 17.60 -13.54 21.63
C SER A 46 17.54 -13.05 20.19
N ALA A 47 17.44 -13.98 19.25
CA ALA A 47 17.26 -13.63 17.86
C ALA A 47 16.00 -12.77 17.83
N ARG A 48 16.19 -11.46 17.65
CA ARG A 48 15.05 -10.56 17.43
C ARG A 48 14.28 -11.18 16.29
N SER A 49 12.96 -11.30 16.48
CA SER A 49 12.08 -11.74 15.40
C SER A 49 12.45 -10.97 14.14
N PRO A 50 12.65 -11.66 13.02
CA PRO A 50 13.03 -10.98 11.79
C PRO A 50 11.93 -9.96 11.45
N VAL A 51 12.35 -8.75 11.12
CA VAL A 51 11.46 -7.63 10.75
C VAL A 51 11.52 -7.40 9.25
N PRO A 52 10.46 -6.90 8.61
CA PRO A 52 10.51 -6.50 7.22
C PRO A 52 11.59 -5.43 6.98
N ALA A 53 12.29 -5.54 5.86
CA ALA A 53 13.22 -4.52 5.39
C ALA A 53 12.59 -3.73 4.24
N TYR A 54 12.82 -2.42 4.26
CA TYR A 54 12.31 -1.49 3.25
C TYR A 54 13.49 -0.83 2.54
N PHE A 55 13.43 -0.81 1.22
CA PHE A 55 14.43 -0.20 0.35
C PHE A 55 13.72 0.85 -0.51
N ALA A 56 14.04 2.11 -0.27
CA ALA A 56 13.45 3.27 -0.92
C ALA A 56 14.53 4.35 -1.11
N PRO A 57 14.31 5.34 -1.97
CA PRO A 57 15.25 6.44 -2.13
C PRO A 57 15.54 7.21 -0.83
N GLU A 58 14.55 7.36 0.04
CA GLU A 58 14.73 7.76 1.45
C GLU A 58 14.56 6.52 2.32
N ASN A 59 15.60 6.16 3.04
CA ASN A 59 15.65 4.92 3.84
C ASN A 59 14.61 4.84 4.95
N ASN A 60 14.15 5.98 5.45
CA ASN A 60 13.09 6.02 6.45
C ASN A 60 11.73 6.24 5.76
N ILE A 61 10.99 5.13 5.54
CA ILE A 61 9.66 5.17 4.90
C ILE A 61 8.62 6.03 5.64
N GLY A 62 8.87 6.37 6.91
CA GLY A 62 8.03 7.30 7.68
C GLY A 62 8.17 8.76 7.26
N LYS A 63 9.23 9.12 6.54
CA LYS A 63 9.49 10.50 6.08
C LYS A 63 8.77 10.90 4.79
N TYR A 64 7.99 10.02 4.19
CA TYR A 64 7.22 10.34 3.00
C TYR A 64 5.86 10.95 3.38
N TYR A 65 5.60 12.16 2.91
CA TYR A 65 4.38 12.90 3.18
C TYR A 65 3.69 13.33 1.89
N LEU A 66 2.38 13.58 1.95
CA LEU A 66 1.70 14.36 0.92
C LEU A 66 2.06 15.83 1.16
N TYR A 67 2.71 16.43 0.20
CA TYR A 67 2.89 17.87 0.21
C TYR A 67 1.62 18.52 -0.33
N GLY A 68 1.02 19.39 0.48
CA GLY A 68 -0.32 19.94 0.27
C GLY A 68 -0.49 20.75 -1.01
N ASP A 69 -1.63 21.25 -1.20
CA ASP A 69 -2.40 21.75 -2.33
C ASP A 69 -1.89 22.96 -3.10
N GLY A 70 -0.70 23.41 -2.93
CA GLY A 70 -0.25 24.63 -3.60
C GLY A 70 0.96 24.36 -4.48
N GLY A 71 0.83 24.39 -5.77
CA GLY A 71 1.92 24.61 -6.70
C GLY A 71 3.01 23.55 -6.81
N PHE A 72 3.39 22.89 -5.73
CA PHE A 72 4.36 21.81 -5.72
C PHE A 72 3.82 20.47 -6.24
N ASN A 73 2.52 20.28 -6.24
CA ASN A 73 1.89 19.01 -6.57
C ASN A 73 1.42 18.89 -8.02
N ALA A 74 1.61 19.90 -8.86
CA ALA A 74 1.12 19.88 -10.23
C ALA A 74 1.58 18.64 -11.01
N ASP A 75 2.74 18.09 -10.66
CA ASP A 75 3.35 16.94 -11.33
C ASP A 75 3.44 15.69 -10.46
N TRP A 76 3.08 15.77 -9.16
CA TRP A 76 3.20 14.68 -8.19
C TRP A 76 1.99 13.74 -8.20
N TYR A 77 1.47 13.44 -9.38
CA TYR A 77 0.39 12.49 -9.58
C TYR A 77 0.88 11.21 -10.27
N VAL A 78 0.08 10.17 -10.19
CA VAL A 78 0.30 8.90 -10.91
C VAL A 78 -0.67 8.88 -12.08
N GLY A 79 -0.16 8.89 -13.31
CA GLY A 79 -0.99 9.17 -14.47
C GLY A 79 -0.85 8.22 -15.64
N PHE A 80 -1.76 8.42 -16.60
CA PHE A 80 -1.71 7.83 -17.93
C PHE A 80 -0.54 8.36 -18.74
N ASN A 81 -0.19 9.62 -18.51
CA ASN A 81 0.87 10.38 -19.17
C ASN A 81 1.97 10.80 -18.18
N ASN A 82 2.09 10.14 -17.05
CA ASN A 82 3.01 10.52 -15.99
C ASN A 82 3.50 9.28 -15.25
N CYS A 83 4.74 8.88 -15.53
CA CYS A 83 5.38 7.72 -14.92
C CYS A 83 6.56 8.16 -14.06
N TRP A 84 6.54 7.78 -12.80
CA TRP A 84 7.66 7.91 -11.89
C TRP A 84 8.61 6.74 -12.04
N ILE A 85 9.90 7.01 -12.11
CA ILE A 85 10.96 6.00 -12.17
C ILE A 85 11.98 6.31 -11.09
N ILE A 86 12.36 5.28 -10.33
CA ILE A 86 13.45 5.37 -9.35
C ILE A 86 14.47 4.27 -9.61
N LYS A 87 15.70 4.53 -9.20
CA LYS A 87 16.79 3.56 -9.17
C LYS A 87 17.14 3.25 -7.71
N LEU A 88 17.19 1.99 -7.36
CA LEU A 88 17.68 1.50 -6.07
C LEU A 88 18.94 0.69 -6.31
N PRO A 89 19.93 0.75 -5.40
CA PRO A 89 21.14 -0.07 -5.49
C PRO A 89 20.81 -1.56 -5.39
N PRO A 90 21.79 -2.46 -5.60
CA PRO A 90 21.65 -3.88 -5.32
C PRO A 90 21.10 -4.14 -3.92
N ILE A 91 20.10 -5.03 -3.81
CA ILE A 91 19.38 -5.29 -2.57
C ILE A 91 19.65 -6.73 -2.11
N PRO A 92 20.23 -6.94 -0.91
CA PRO A 92 20.48 -8.30 -0.41
C PRO A 92 19.16 -9.02 -0.11
N THR A 93 18.92 -10.15 -0.80
CA THR A 93 17.69 -10.95 -0.68
C THR A 93 17.84 -12.16 0.24
N ALA A 94 19.06 -12.47 0.68
CA ALA A 94 19.32 -13.61 1.56
C ALA A 94 18.58 -13.47 2.91
N GLY A 95 17.91 -14.52 3.33
CA GLY A 95 17.14 -14.54 4.59
C GLY A 95 15.70 -14.03 4.47
N TYR A 96 15.27 -13.61 3.28
CA TYR A 96 13.90 -13.21 3.02
C TYR A 96 13.15 -14.29 2.22
N SER A 97 11.83 -14.33 2.39
CA SER A 97 10.95 -15.31 1.71
C SER A 97 9.99 -14.66 0.73
N LYS A 98 9.68 -13.37 0.92
CA LYS A 98 8.75 -12.61 0.06
C LYS A 98 9.31 -11.26 -0.29
N ALA A 99 8.89 -10.75 -1.45
CA ALA A 99 9.19 -9.39 -1.90
C ALA A 99 7.91 -8.70 -2.38
N PHE A 100 7.85 -7.39 -2.18
CA PHE A 100 6.73 -6.55 -2.58
C PHE A 100 7.23 -5.26 -3.21
N LEU A 101 6.55 -4.82 -4.25
CA LEU A 101 6.65 -3.45 -4.75
C LEU A 101 5.59 -2.60 -4.07
N GLY A 102 5.93 -1.38 -3.72
CA GLY A 102 4.96 -0.50 -3.07
C GLY A 102 5.15 0.97 -3.37
N ALA A 103 4.05 1.70 -3.22
CA ALA A 103 4.04 3.16 -3.27
C ALA A 103 3.11 3.73 -2.20
N LYS A 104 3.42 4.91 -1.67
CA LYS A 104 2.54 5.63 -0.74
C LYS A 104 1.68 6.60 -1.54
N LEU A 105 0.40 6.25 -1.68
CA LEU A 105 -0.56 6.92 -2.55
C LEU A 105 -1.77 7.41 -1.77
N GLY A 106 -2.38 8.49 -2.24
CA GLY A 106 -3.59 9.03 -1.65
C GLY A 106 -4.29 10.03 -2.55
N ARG A 107 -5.27 10.73 -1.98
CA ARG A 107 -6.07 11.75 -2.66
C ARG A 107 -6.66 11.26 -3.96
N SER A 108 -7.28 10.07 -3.94
CA SER A 108 -8.11 9.63 -5.04
C SER A 108 -9.19 10.68 -5.32
N LYS A 109 -9.28 11.12 -6.58
CA LYS A 109 -10.19 12.18 -6.99
C LYS A 109 -11.58 11.62 -7.21
N ILE A 110 -12.58 12.43 -6.96
CA ILE A 110 -13.97 12.11 -7.24
C ILE A 110 -14.40 12.70 -8.58
N MET A 111 -15.42 12.11 -9.18
CA MET A 111 -16.01 12.62 -10.43
C MET A 111 -16.83 13.88 -10.13
N SER A 112 -16.21 15.05 -10.30
CA SER A 112 -16.87 16.33 -10.01
C SER A 112 -18.00 16.71 -10.98
N TRP A 113 -18.11 16.03 -12.11
CA TRP A 113 -19.19 16.24 -13.11
C TRP A 113 -20.45 15.41 -12.84
N LEU A 114 -20.39 14.46 -11.91
CA LEU A 114 -21.57 13.80 -11.41
C LEU A 114 -22.32 14.72 -10.45
N ALA A 115 -23.60 14.46 -10.26
CA ALA A 115 -24.43 15.27 -9.37
C ALA A 115 -23.75 15.44 -8.01
N SER A 116 -23.97 16.56 -7.34
CA SER A 116 -23.25 16.99 -6.12
C SER A 116 -23.27 16.02 -4.94
N TRP A 117 -24.06 14.96 -5.00
CA TRP A 117 -24.15 13.87 -4.02
C TRP A 117 -23.36 12.62 -4.42
N ASP A 118 -22.79 12.59 -5.63
CA ASP A 118 -22.03 11.46 -6.11
C ASP A 118 -20.56 11.61 -5.67
N THR A 119 -20.13 10.72 -4.79
CA THR A 119 -18.78 10.73 -4.19
C THR A 119 -17.92 9.58 -4.70
N GLU A 120 -18.27 8.98 -5.83
CA GLU A 120 -17.50 7.88 -6.38
C GLU A 120 -16.13 8.34 -6.85
N PRO A 121 -15.06 7.60 -6.51
CA PRO A 121 -13.73 7.86 -7.02
C PRO A 121 -13.68 7.71 -8.55
N ILE A 122 -12.83 8.50 -9.21
CA ILE A 122 -12.50 8.28 -10.62
C ILE A 122 -11.82 6.91 -10.74
N PRO A 123 -12.39 5.98 -11.53
CA PRO A 123 -11.85 4.62 -11.61
C PRO A 123 -10.53 4.59 -12.35
N GLY A 124 -9.60 3.76 -11.88
CA GLY A 124 -8.33 3.61 -12.56
C GLY A 124 -7.39 2.65 -11.87
N LYS A 125 -6.77 1.79 -12.69
CA LYS A 125 -5.77 0.84 -12.23
C LYS A 125 -4.39 1.47 -12.23
N ILE A 126 -3.66 1.25 -11.14
CA ILE A 126 -2.29 1.71 -10.95
C ILE A 126 -1.39 0.48 -10.96
N TYR A 127 -0.26 0.62 -11.63
CA TYR A 127 0.72 -0.44 -11.84
C TYR A 127 2.10 -0.01 -11.39
N MET A 128 2.89 -0.98 -10.98
CA MET A 128 4.34 -0.84 -10.82
C MET A 128 5.07 -1.86 -11.69
N ALA A 129 6.30 -1.51 -12.04
CA ALA A 129 7.19 -2.46 -12.69
C ALA A 129 8.56 -2.47 -12.01
N LEU A 130 9.28 -3.60 -12.14
CA LEU A 130 10.63 -3.78 -11.65
C LEU A 130 11.50 -4.42 -12.73
N ASN A 131 12.66 -3.82 -13.01
CA ASN A 131 13.68 -4.40 -13.87
C ASN A 131 15.08 -3.93 -13.45
N GLN A 132 16.12 -4.60 -13.94
CA GLN A 132 17.53 -4.26 -13.74
C GLN A 132 18.03 -3.21 -14.75
N ALA A 133 17.19 -2.76 -15.65
CA ALA A 133 17.43 -1.66 -16.60
C ALA A 133 16.19 -0.77 -16.66
N PRO A 134 16.31 0.51 -17.03
CA PRO A 134 15.18 1.43 -17.11
C PRO A 134 14.33 1.19 -18.37
N SER A 135 13.95 -0.05 -18.61
CA SER A 135 13.13 -0.50 -19.73
C SER A 135 12.20 -1.59 -19.25
N PHE A 136 10.90 -1.40 -19.35
CA PHE A 136 9.92 -2.25 -18.73
C PHE A 136 9.00 -2.89 -19.78
N SER A 137 8.78 -4.19 -19.66
CA SER A 137 7.83 -4.96 -20.46
C SER A 137 6.63 -5.42 -19.60
N SER A 138 5.65 -6.07 -20.22
CA SER A 138 4.53 -6.68 -19.52
C SER A 138 4.95 -7.65 -18.43
N ASP A 139 6.02 -8.41 -18.65
CA ASP A 139 6.54 -9.42 -17.70
C ASP A 139 7.17 -8.83 -16.45
N HIS A 140 7.44 -7.54 -16.47
CA HIS A 140 7.99 -6.76 -15.35
C HIS A 140 6.90 -6.00 -14.60
N THR A 141 5.64 -6.07 -15.08
CA THR A 141 4.53 -5.22 -14.63
C THR A 141 3.62 -5.96 -13.66
N TYR A 142 3.28 -5.29 -12.57
CA TYR A 142 2.43 -5.80 -11.51
C TYR A 142 1.29 -4.81 -11.25
N PHE A 143 0.08 -5.33 -11.07
CA PHE A 143 -1.04 -4.53 -10.59
C PHE A 143 -0.80 -4.14 -9.14
N LEU A 144 -0.85 -2.85 -8.83
CA LEU A 144 -0.62 -2.35 -7.48
C LEU A 144 -1.92 -2.15 -6.72
N VAL A 145 -2.83 -1.34 -7.26
CA VAL A 145 -4.07 -0.96 -6.58
C VAL A 145 -5.07 -0.36 -7.57
N ASP A 146 -6.35 -0.45 -7.28
CA ASP A 146 -7.35 0.40 -7.92
C ASP A 146 -7.44 1.74 -7.18
N ALA A 147 -7.63 2.84 -7.93
CA ALA A 147 -7.76 4.17 -7.35
C ALA A 147 -8.95 4.28 -6.38
N ALA A 148 -10.00 3.49 -6.58
CA ALA A 148 -11.14 3.42 -5.69
C ALA A 148 -10.79 2.90 -4.29
N ASP A 149 -9.70 2.14 -4.16
CA ASP A 149 -9.21 1.61 -2.88
C ASP A 149 -8.25 2.58 -2.17
N LEU A 150 -7.91 3.71 -2.76
CA LEU A 150 -7.03 4.70 -2.13
C LEU A 150 -7.81 5.65 -1.21
N PRO A 151 -7.13 6.28 -0.22
CA PRO A 151 -7.74 7.38 0.52
C PRO A 151 -8.25 8.47 -0.42
N ARG A 152 -9.50 8.81 -0.25
CA ARG A 152 -10.20 9.85 -1.03
C ARG A 152 -9.61 11.23 -0.72
N GLU A 153 -9.67 12.13 -1.68
CA GLU A 153 -9.41 13.54 -1.43
C GLU A 153 -10.49 14.10 -0.46
N PRO A 154 -10.08 14.84 0.59
CA PRO A 154 -11.03 15.50 1.48
C PRO A 154 -11.92 16.47 0.71
N LEU A 155 -13.22 16.46 0.98
CA LEU A 155 -14.14 17.48 0.50
C LEU A 155 -13.99 18.76 1.33
N PRO A 156 -14.40 19.93 0.82
CA PRO A 156 -14.25 21.21 1.52
C PRO A 156 -14.87 21.25 2.94
N ASN A 157 -15.85 20.40 3.22
CA ASN A 157 -16.54 20.30 4.50
C ASN A 157 -16.08 19.12 5.37
N ASP A 158 -15.13 18.33 4.90
CA ASP A 158 -14.57 17.24 5.69
C ASP A 158 -13.64 17.83 6.78
N SER A 159 -13.64 17.21 7.95
CA SER A 159 -12.64 17.52 8.97
C SER A 159 -11.25 17.16 8.46
N LEU A 160 -10.31 18.08 8.54
CA LEU A 160 -8.91 17.87 8.18
C LEU A 160 -8.11 17.14 9.26
N ASP A 161 -8.75 16.50 10.22
CA ASP A 161 -8.11 15.70 11.25
C ASP A 161 -7.39 14.49 10.60
N GLY A 162 -6.13 14.66 10.33
CA GLY A 162 -5.28 13.67 9.69
C GLY A 162 -4.93 14.03 8.24
N VAL A 163 -4.15 15.06 8.07
CA VAL A 163 -3.68 15.59 6.76
C VAL A 163 -2.90 14.55 5.92
N ASP A 164 -2.41 13.47 6.51
CA ASP A 164 -1.76 12.37 5.77
C ASP A 164 -2.79 11.33 5.34
N SER A 165 -3.57 11.65 4.32
CA SER A 165 -4.54 10.74 3.72
C SER A 165 -3.92 9.75 2.73
N ALA A 166 -2.59 9.62 2.69
CA ALA A 166 -1.90 8.63 1.86
C ALA A 166 -1.51 7.40 2.67
N ARG A 167 -1.47 6.27 2.02
CA ARG A 167 -1.01 5.01 2.61
C ARG A 167 -0.09 4.25 1.68
N TRP A 168 0.76 3.41 2.25
CA TRP A 168 1.51 2.43 1.49
C TRP A 168 0.57 1.34 0.97
N VAL A 169 0.65 1.06 -0.31
CA VAL A 169 0.01 -0.07 -0.99
C VAL A 169 1.09 -0.96 -1.58
N TRP A 170 0.88 -2.28 -1.54
CA TRP A 170 1.90 -3.26 -1.85
C TRP A 170 1.37 -4.32 -2.80
N ALA A 171 2.17 -4.69 -3.80
CA ALA A 171 1.93 -5.82 -4.70
C ALA A 171 3.04 -6.87 -4.50
N GLU A 172 2.67 -8.12 -4.25
CA GLU A 172 3.64 -9.22 -4.13
C GLU A 172 4.29 -9.49 -5.50
N ILE A 173 5.60 -9.71 -5.46
CA ILE A 173 6.41 -10.06 -6.63
C ILE A 173 7.28 -11.26 -6.30
N PRO A 174 7.73 -12.04 -7.31
CA PRO A 174 8.72 -13.09 -7.08
C PRO A 174 10.01 -12.50 -6.52
N LEU A 175 10.50 -13.03 -5.40
CA LEU A 175 11.74 -12.57 -4.76
C LEU A 175 12.94 -12.59 -5.73
N SER A 176 12.95 -13.54 -6.66
CA SER A 176 13.98 -13.67 -7.71
C SER A 176 14.03 -12.51 -8.71
N ARG A 177 13.03 -11.63 -8.71
CA ARG A 177 13.03 -10.42 -9.55
C ARG A 177 13.85 -9.27 -8.93
N VAL A 178 14.06 -9.32 -7.61
CA VAL A 178 14.90 -8.33 -6.92
C VAL A 178 16.37 -8.70 -7.10
N SER A 179 17.15 -7.80 -7.66
CA SER A 179 18.57 -8.04 -7.93
C SER A 179 19.42 -7.69 -6.72
N SER A 180 20.29 -8.63 -6.33
CA SER A 180 21.35 -8.41 -5.32
C SER A 180 22.70 -8.02 -5.92
N GLU A 181 22.80 -7.97 -7.26
CA GLU A 181 24.05 -7.70 -7.96
C GLU A 181 24.00 -6.44 -8.81
N LYS A 182 22.82 -6.07 -9.29
CA LYS A 182 22.59 -4.94 -10.17
C LYS A 182 21.59 -3.97 -9.56
N ASP A 183 21.57 -2.75 -10.07
CA ASP A 183 20.55 -1.78 -9.71
C ASP A 183 19.15 -2.30 -10.05
N ASN A 184 18.20 -1.87 -9.25
CA ASN A 184 16.78 -2.18 -9.38
C ASN A 184 16.05 -0.90 -9.79
N TYR A 185 15.49 -0.87 -10.99
CA TYR A 185 14.66 0.24 -11.46
C TYR A 185 13.20 -0.06 -11.23
N LEU A 186 12.49 0.86 -10.59
CA LEU A 186 11.06 0.77 -10.38
C LEU A 186 10.36 1.83 -11.22
N ALA A 187 9.23 1.46 -11.82
CA ALA A 187 8.34 2.40 -12.50
C ALA A 187 6.95 2.36 -11.89
N LEU A 188 6.25 3.50 -11.85
CA LEU A 188 4.89 3.66 -11.32
C LEU A 188 4.07 4.52 -12.25
N TRP A 189 2.92 4.00 -12.72
CA TRP A 189 2.02 4.70 -13.65
C TRP A 189 0.57 4.19 -13.53
N SER A 190 -0.33 4.80 -14.30
CA SER A 190 -1.70 4.31 -14.45
C SER A 190 -2.06 4.05 -15.90
N SER A 191 -2.91 3.06 -16.14
CA SER A 191 -3.51 2.81 -17.46
C SER A 191 -4.80 3.61 -17.71
N SER A 192 -5.31 4.33 -16.71
CA SER A 192 -6.55 5.08 -16.80
C SER A 192 -6.39 6.37 -17.61
N ARG A 193 -7.15 6.50 -18.70
CA ARG A 193 -7.17 7.71 -19.53
C ARG A 193 -7.72 8.94 -18.80
N TYR A 194 -8.35 8.77 -17.66
CA TYR A 194 -8.81 9.88 -16.82
C TYR A 194 -7.66 10.53 -16.03
N PHE A 195 -6.56 9.82 -15.79
CA PHE A 195 -5.46 10.28 -14.96
C PHE A 195 -4.41 11.02 -15.79
N THR A 196 -4.73 12.25 -16.16
CA THR A 196 -3.88 13.09 -17.02
C THR A 196 -3.37 14.37 -16.36
N SER A 197 -3.80 14.64 -15.12
CA SER A 197 -3.40 15.81 -14.34
C SER A 197 -3.54 15.56 -12.85
N ALA A 198 -2.94 16.41 -12.02
CA ALA A 198 -3.08 16.33 -10.56
C ALA A 198 -4.52 16.50 -10.06
N SER A 199 -5.37 17.19 -10.85
CA SER A 199 -6.78 17.37 -10.51
C SER A 199 -7.68 16.17 -10.78
N SER A 200 -7.19 15.19 -11.53
CA SER A 200 -7.95 13.98 -11.89
C SER A 200 -7.32 12.68 -11.40
N SER A 201 -6.08 12.72 -10.92
CA SER A 201 -5.26 11.55 -10.63
C SER A 201 -4.93 11.44 -9.14
N PRO A 202 -4.72 10.22 -8.63
CA PRO A 202 -4.14 10.03 -7.31
C PRO A 202 -2.75 10.66 -7.19
N VAL A 203 -2.42 11.11 -5.98
CA VAL A 203 -1.14 11.77 -5.67
C VAL A 203 -0.20 10.77 -5.02
N ILE A 204 1.08 10.86 -5.36
CA ILE A 204 2.16 10.13 -4.70
C ILE A 204 2.79 10.98 -3.60
N SER A 205 3.05 10.38 -2.44
CA SER A 205 3.80 11.03 -1.37
C SER A 205 5.27 11.18 -1.77
N ALA A 206 5.95 12.13 -1.15
CA ALA A 206 7.36 12.40 -1.39
C ALA A 206 8.12 12.61 -0.07
N ALA A 207 9.43 12.45 -0.13
CA ALA A 207 10.36 12.90 0.90
C ALA A 207 11.26 14.00 0.36
N MET A 208 11.56 15.03 1.14
CA MET A 208 12.56 16.01 0.77
C MET A 208 13.96 15.37 0.88
N SER A 209 14.78 15.59 -0.13
CA SER A 209 16.18 15.20 -0.16
C SER A 209 17.04 16.44 -0.28
N GLY A 210 18.15 16.45 0.46
CA GLY A 210 19.20 17.46 0.28
C GLY A 210 20.24 17.07 -0.77
N ASP A 211 20.10 15.86 -1.33
CA ASP A 211 21.08 15.30 -2.26
C ASP A 211 20.64 15.54 -3.71
N ASP A 212 21.60 15.87 -4.57
CA ASP A 212 21.43 16.02 -6.01
C ASP A 212 21.59 14.68 -6.77
N ASP A 213 21.31 13.55 -6.08
CA ASP A 213 21.43 12.22 -6.65
C ASP A 213 20.46 12.05 -7.83
N GLU A 214 20.99 11.64 -8.97
CA GLU A 214 20.22 11.31 -10.17
C GLU A 214 19.61 9.89 -10.07
N ASP A 215 18.76 9.67 -9.08
CA ASP A 215 18.11 8.37 -8.84
C ASP A 215 16.60 8.39 -9.08
N VAL A 216 16.07 9.52 -9.52
CA VAL A 216 14.64 9.75 -9.75
C VAL A 216 14.40 10.43 -11.07
N TRP A 217 13.45 9.92 -11.84
CA TRP A 217 13.02 10.50 -13.11
C TRP A 217 11.51 10.53 -13.23
N LEU A 218 11.05 11.49 -14.04
CA LEU A 218 9.67 11.60 -14.46
C LEU A 218 9.60 11.46 -15.99
N ASN A 219 8.86 10.46 -16.47
CA ASN A 219 8.60 10.28 -17.89
C ASN A 219 7.16 10.71 -18.20
N ARG A 220 7.01 11.70 -19.08
CA ARG A 220 5.73 12.27 -19.52
C ARG A 220 5.29 11.82 -20.91
N SER A 221 6.10 11.01 -21.57
CA SER A 221 5.83 10.52 -22.93
C SER A 221 5.01 9.25 -22.96
N ILE A 222 4.78 8.59 -21.80
CA ILE A 222 3.98 7.38 -21.72
C ILE A 222 2.52 7.63 -22.07
N LYS A 223 1.84 6.56 -22.49
CA LYS A 223 0.39 6.55 -22.76
C LYS A 223 -0.25 5.32 -22.12
N GLY A 224 -0.26 5.29 -20.78
CA GLY A 224 -0.90 4.22 -20.00
C GLY A 224 -0.15 2.90 -19.94
N SER A 225 1.13 2.89 -20.33
CA SER A 225 2.03 1.74 -20.25
C SER A 225 3.37 2.17 -19.67
N ALA A 226 4.12 1.23 -19.10
CA ALA A 226 5.47 1.52 -18.64
C ALA A 226 6.37 1.92 -19.83
N PRO A 227 7.35 2.80 -19.61
CA PRO A 227 8.29 3.19 -20.64
C PRO A 227 9.19 2.00 -21.03
N TYR A 228 9.47 1.91 -22.32
CA TYR A 228 10.26 0.83 -22.89
C TYR A 228 11.41 1.39 -23.76
N GLY A 229 12.61 0.85 -23.61
CA GLY A 229 13.78 1.18 -24.42
C GLY A 229 14.55 2.41 -23.94
N GLU A 230 15.45 2.89 -24.83
CA GLU A 230 16.23 4.10 -24.61
C GLU A 230 15.28 5.31 -24.51
N GLY A 231 15.49 6.20 -23.56
CA GLY A 231 14.61 7.36 -23.34
C GLY A 231 13.53 7.13 -22.29
N ALA A 232 13.53 5.99 -21.59
CA ALA A 232 12.65 5.80 -20.43
C ALA A 232 12.92 6.84 -19.34
N LEU A 233 14.18 7.24 -19.14
CA LEU A 233 14.62 8.25 -18.19
C LEU A 233 14.61 9.63 -18.83
N GLU A 234 13.49 10.35 -18.77
CA GLU A 234 13.35 11.64 -19.45
C GLU A 234 13.84 12.82 -18.61
N THR A 235 13.14 13.09 -17.52
CA THR A 235 13.38 14.29 -16.71
C THR A 235 13.90 13.88 -15.34
N PRO A 236 15.16 14.14 -15.02
CA PRO A 236 15.67 13.90 -13.67
C PRO A 236 14.99 14.86 -12.68
N ILE A 237 14.70 14.36 -11.49
CA ILE A 237 14.09 15.10 -10.40
C ILE A 237 15.08 15.18 -9.24
N SER A 238 15.43 16.39 -8.82
CA SER A 238 16.27 16.66 -7.66
C SER A 238 15.47 17.23 -6.50
N GLY A 239 15.98 17.09 -5.29
CA GLY A 239 15.42 17.70 -4.07
C GLY A 239 14.20 17.01 -3.49
N MET A 240 13.53 16.12 -4.21
CA MET A 240 12.38 15.36 -3.72
C MET A 240 12.40 13.93 -4.28
N LYS A 241 12.08 12.96 -3.44
CA LYS A 241 12.09 11.53 -3.79
C LYS A 241 10.67 10.96 -3.66
N PRO A 242 10.09 10.33 -4.71
CA PRO A 242 8.76 9.76 -4.65
C PRO A 242 8.72 8.53 -3.73
N ALA A 243 7.60 8.34 -3.05
CA ALA A 243 7.37 7.24 -2.14
C ALA A 243 7.15 5.92 -2.89
N MET A 244 8.22 5.36 -3.40
CA MET A 244 8.28 4.06 -4.05
C MET A 244 9.32 3.20 -3.34
N ALA A 245 9.02 1.91 -3.12
CA ALA A 245 9.89 1.04 -2.34
C ALA A 245 9.79 -0.43 -2.75
N ILE A 246 10.83 -1.19 -2.42
CA ILE A 246 10.80 -2.64 -2.30
C ILE A 246 10.72 -2.99 -0.82
N LYS A 247 9.78 -3.85 -0.45
CA LYS A 247 9.69 -4.45 0.89
C LYS A 247 10.08 -5.91 0.80
N LEU A 248 11.03 -6.34 1.62
CA LEU A 248 11.40 -7.74 1.80
C LEU A 248 10.89 -8.23 3.15
N VAL A 249 10.24 -9.40 3.14
CA VAL A 249 9.66 -10.01 4.33
C VAL A 249 10.38 -11.32 4.61
N PRO A 250 10.94 -11.49 5.82
CA PRO A 250 11.57 -12.75 6.22
C PRO A 250 10.52 -13.84 6.40
N PRO A 251 10.90 -15.13 6.41
CA PRO A 251 10.01 -16.19 6.82
C PRO A 251 9.60 -15.95 8.29
N ASN A 252 8.31 -16.03 8.58
CA ASN A 252 7.78 -15.88 9.93
C ASN A 252 6.68 -16.90 10.20
N GLU A 253 6.41 -17.11 11.50
CA GLU A 253 5.38 -18.03 11.98
C GLU A 253 4.12 -17.29 12.44
N TYR A 254 4.07 -15.96 12.33
CA TYR A 254 2.91 -15.18 12.71
C TYR A 254 1.71 -15.54 11.85
N LYS A 255 0.56 -15.63 12.48
CA LYS A 255 -0.68 -16.01 11.82
C LYS A 255 -1.75 -14.98 12.11
N VAL A 256 -2.50 -14.67 11.07
CA VAL A 256 -3.73 -13.89 11.16
C VAL A 256 -4.90 -14.85 11.27
N TYR A 257 -5.79 -14.62 12.23
CA TYR A 257 -6.98 -15.42 12.44
C TYR A 257 -8.23 -14.55 12.33
N ILE A 258 -9.25 -15.08 11.69
CA ILE A 258 -10.59 -14.49 11.72
C ILE A 258 -11.41 -15.18 12.81
N LYS A 259 -12.03 -14.37 13.67
CA LYS A 259 -12.85 -14.85 14.79
C LYS A 259 -14.24 -14.24 14.74
N GLY A 260 -15.24 -15.02 15.13
CA GLY A 260 -16.61 -14.54 15.26
C GLY A 260 -17.23 -14.08 13.93
N PHE A 261 -16.79 -14.66 12.79
CA PHE A 261 -17.41 -14.32 11.51
C PHE A 261 -18.86 -14.81 11.49
N SER A 262 -19.76 -13.87 11.27
CA SER A 262 -21.21 -14.10 11.15
C SER A 262 -21.75 -13.32 9.96
N ALA A 263 -22.81 -13.85 9.37
CA ALA A 263 -23.57 -13.18 8.34
C ALA A 263 -25.05 -13.43 8.57
N GLU A 264 -25.85 -12.37 8.62
CA GLU A 264 -27.28 -12.40 8.87
C GLU A 264 -28.01 -11.86 7.66
N LEU A 265 -28.86 -12.70 7.06
CA LEU A 265 -29.68 -12.33 5.92
C LEU A 265 -31.08 -11.94 6.43
N SER A 266 -31.44 -10.68 6.23
CA SER A 266 -32.77 -10.13 6.48
C SER A 266 -33.55 -9.95 5.16
N PRO A 267 -34.85 -9.60 5.21
CA PRO A 267 -35.59 -9.27 3.99
C PRO A 267 -34.99 -8.13 3.14
N ASP A 268 -34.31 -7.19 3.79
CA ASP A 268 -33.84 -5.96 3.17
C ASP A 268 -32.33 -5.90 2.95
N GLU A 269 -31.55 -6.72 3.68
CA GLU A 269 -30.09 -6.63 3.67
C GLU A 269 -29.39 -7.93 4.09
N LEU A 270 -28.12 -8.04 3.77
CA LEU A 270 -27.18 -9.02 4.31
C LEU A 270 -26.12 -8.28 5.10
N SER A 271 -26.12 -8.47 6.42
CA SER A 271 -25.12 -7.89 7.30
C SER A 271 -24.08 -8.94 7.67
N ALA A 272 -22.80 -8.58 7.58
CA ALA A 272 -21.69 -9.45 7.95
C ALA A 272 -20.75 -8.72 8.91
N SER A 273 -20.24 -9.45 9.91
CA SER A 273 -19.28 -8.92 10.89
C SER A 273 -18.27 -9.97 11.31
N PHE A 274 -17.08 -9.51 11.71
CA PHE A 274 -15.99 -10.37 12.18
C PHE A 274 -14.97 -9.60 13.00
N ALA A 275 -14.07 -10.32 13.66
CA ALA A 275 -12.86 -9.79 14.26
C ALA A 275 -11.63 -10.43 13.59
N ALA A 276 -10.61 -9.64 13.30
CA ALA A 276 -9.29 -10.12 12.90
C ALA A 276 -8.36 -10.07 14.11
N ILE A 277 -7.63 -11.16 14.33
CA ILE A 277 -6.65 -11.32 15.42
C ILE A 277 -5.30 -11.59 14.77
N GLY A 278 -4.31 -10.79 15.12
CA GLY A 278 -2.95 -10.84 14.63
C GLY A 278 -2.20 -9.59 15.09
N GLU A 279 -0.88 -9.59 14.93
CA GLU A 279 -0.09 -8.39 15.14
C GLU A 279 -0.23 -7.47 13.92
N ASP A 280 -0.51 -6.19 14.16
CA ASP A 280 -0.53 -5.13 13.14
C ASP A 280 -1.41 -5.47 11.92
N ILE A 281 -2.69 -5.78 12.13
CA ILE A 281 -3.64 -5.99 11.04
C ILE A 281 -3.68 -4.74 10.15
N ARG A 282 -3.23 -4.89 8.92
CA ARG A 282 -3.14 -3.82 7.93
C ARG A 282 -4.47 -3.58 7.22
N ALA A 283 -5.14 -4.66 6.84
CA ALA A 283 -6.42 -4.58 6.15
C ALA A 283 -7.25 -5.85 6.35
N ALA A 284 -8.57 -5.70 6.24
CA ALA A 284 -9.52 -6.80 6.23
C ALA A 284 -10.58 -6.56 5.15
N TRP A 285 -11.25 -7.61 4.67
CA TRP A 285 -12.29 -7.52 3.64
C TRP A 285 -13.19 -8.74 3.63
N LEU A 286 -14.27 -8.69 2.83
CA LEU A 286 -15.12 -9.83 2.55
C LEU A 286 -14.93 -10.31 1.11
N GLU A 287 -15.01 -11.63 0.93
CA GLU A 287 -14.94 -12.30 -0.36
C GLU A 287 -16.13 -13.21 -0.59
N VAL A 288 -16.57 -13.30 -1.83
CA VAL A 288 -17.59 -14.25 -2.26
C VAL A 288 -17.02 -15.24 -3.26
N SER A 289 -17.61 -16.43 -3.28
CA SER A 289 -17.36 -17.47 -4.29
C SER A 289 -18.66 -18.20 -4.60
N TYR A 290 -18.80 -18.67 -5.83
CA TYR A 290 -19.91 -19.52 -6.26
C TYR A 290 -19.55 -21.01 -6.28
N ASP A 291 -18.27 -21.33 -6.25
CA ASP A 291 -17.72 -22.69 -6.41
C ASP A 291 -16.73 -23.08 -5.30
N LYS A 292 -16.40 -22.17 -4.36
CA LYS A 292 -15.38 -22.27 -3.30
C LYS A 292 -13.92 -22.29 -3.81
N PHE A 293 -13.69 -22.12 -5.10
CA PHE A 293 -12.36 -22.07 -5.68
C PHE A 293 -11.99 -20.65 -6.08
N ASP A 294 -12.85 -19.97 -6.83
CA ASP A 294 -12.66 -18.58 -7.22
C ASP A 294 -13.29 -17.64 -6.21
N TRP A 295 -12.44 -16.90 -5.50
CA TRP A 295 -12.85 -15.94 -4.48
C TRP A 295 -12.65 -14.51 -4.98
N GLN A 296 -13.69 -13.72 -4.93
CA GLN A 296 -13.69 -12.34 -5.36
C GLN A 296 -13.99 -11.43 -4.17
N ARG A 297 -13.16 -10.39 -3.99
CA ARG A 297 -13.41 -9.36 -3.00
C ARG A 297 -14.66 -8.56 -3.38
N VAL A 298 -15.56 -8.38 -2.40
CA VAL A 298 -16.85 -7.68 -2.60
C VAL A 298 -17.02 -6.46 -1.71
N THR A 299 -16.04 -6.16 -0.86
CA THR A 299 -16.03 -4.94 -0.05
C THR A 299 -14.76 -4.13 -0.30
N PRO A 300 -14.75 -2.83 0.00
CA PRO A 300 -13.52 -2.09 0.20
C PRO A 300 -12.66 -2.74 1.28
N TYR A 301 -11.39 -2.35 1.36
CA TYR A 301 -10.55 -2.74 2.48
C TYR A 301 -10.97 -2.00 3.75
N PHE A 302 -11.12 -2.73 4.85
CA PHE A 302 -11.30 -2.18 6.18
C PHE A 302 -9.92 -2.02 6.82
N PHE A 303 -9.56 -0.81 7.22
CA PHE A 303 -8.25 -0.52 7.83
C PHE A 303 -8.30 -0.39 9.34
N ARG A 304 -9.49 -0.42 9.93
CA ARG A 304 -9.73 -0.33 11.36
C ARG A 304 -10.95 -1.14 11.77
N ALA A 305 -10.91 -1.74 12.94
CA ALA A 305 -12.07 -2.34 13.56
C ALA A 305 -13.08 -1.25 13.98
N PRO A 306 -14.38 -1.56 14.06
CA PRO A 306 -15.00 -2.88 13.84
C PRO A 306 -15.09 -3.23 12.35
N TYR A 307 -14.89 -4.52 12.02
CA TYR A 307 -15.01 -5.02 10.65
C TYR A 307 -16.44 -5.50 10.43
N SER A 308 -17.24 -4.68 9.79
CA SER A 308 -18.63 -5.00 9.45
C SER A 308 -19.02 -4.37 8.13
N TRP A 309 -19.94 -5.00 7.42
CA TRP A 309 -20.47 -4.51 6.16
C TRP A 309 -21.90 -4.96 5.97
N THR A 310 -22.71 -4.09 5.40
CA THR A 310 -24.10 -4.37 5.05
C THR A 310 -24.26 -4.23 3.54
N PHE A 311 -24.79 -5.27 2.90
CA PHE A 311 -25.13 -5.26 1.49
C PHE A 311 -26.64 -5.02 1.38
N ALA A 312 -27.03 -4.05 0.56
CA ALA A 312 -28.43 -3.85 0.22
C ALA A 312 -28.98 -5.07 -0.52
N ARG A 313 -30.26 -5.34 -0.38
CA ARG A 313 -30.92 -6.54 -0.94
C ARG A 313 -30.75 -6.70 -2.43
N ASP A 314 -30.83 -5.63 -3.17
CA ASP A 314 -30.68 -5.56 -4.63
C ASP A 314 -29.25 -5.81 -5.12
N ALA A 315 -28.24 -5.57 -4.25
CA ALA A 315 -26.84 -5.85 -4.52
C ALA A 315 -26.46 -7.32 -4.27
N ILE A 316 -27.36 -8.13 -3.67
CA ILE A 316 -27.08 -9.53 -3.34
C ILE A 316 -27.49 -10.42 -4.50
N SER A 317 -26.61 -11.35 -4.88
CA SER A 317 -26.93 -12.37 -5.89
C SER A 317 -28.20 -13.15 -5.53
N LYS A 318 -29.04 -13.41 -6.53
CA LYS A 318 -30.22 -14.29 -6.37
C LYS A 318 -29.84 -15.76 -6.24
N ASN A 319 -28.64 -16.14 -6.65
CA ASN A 319 -28.12 -17.49 -6.53
C ASN A 319 -27.46 -17.71 -5.16
N MET A 320 -27.37 -18.95 -4.75
CA MET A 320 -26.58 -19.35 -3.59
C MET A 320 -25.11 -19.00 -3.82
N PHE A 321 -24.45 -18.50 -2.81
CA PHE A 321 -23.01 -18.23 -2.81
C PHE A 321 -22.38 -18.48 -1.44
N TYR A 322 -21.07 -18.50 -1.43
CA TYR A 322 -20.26 -18.61 -0.23
C TYR A 322 -19.63 -17.27 0.09
N LEU A 323 -19.65 -16.91 1.38
CA LEU A 323 -19.06 -15.69 1.90
C LEU A 323 -17.98 -16.05 2.91
N ARG A 324 -16.84 -15.39 2.85
CA ARG A 324 -15.79 -15.47 3.87
C ARG A 324 -15.20 -14.12 4.18
N ALA A 325 -14.64 -13.97 5.36
CA ALA A 325 -13.83 -12.83 5.75
C ALA A 325 -12.34 -13.15 5.56
N ALA A 326 -11.58 -12.15 5.19
CA ALA A 326 -10.15 -12.21 5.06
C ALA A 326 -9.49 -11.02 5.76
N ALA A 327 -8.28 -11.19 6.27
CA ALA A 327 -7.47 -10.10 6.80
C ALA A 327 -5.99 -10.37 6.58
N VAL A 328 -5.20 -9.31 6.47
CA VAL A 328 -3.76 -9.34 6.23
C VAL A 328 -3.05 -8.42 7.22
N ASP A 329 -1.92 -8.86 7.76
CA ASP A 329 -1.05 -8.05 8.62
C ASP A 329 0.02 -7.28 7.83
N ASN A 330 0.85 -6.52 8.55
CA ASN A 330 1.97 -5.79 7.94
C ASN A 330 3.11 -6.70 7.45
N LEU A 331 3.11 -7.97 7.84
CA LEU A 331 4.05 -9.01 7.42
C LEU A 331 3.50 -9.86 6.25
N GLU A 332 2.37 -9.44 5.67
CA GLU A 332 1.70 -10.12 4.55
C GLU A 332 1.21 -11.55 4.88
N ASN A 333 1.01 -11.86 6.16
CA ASN A 333 0.29 -13.07 6.52
C ASN A 333 -1.20 -12.84 6.34
N THR A 334 -1.85 -13.72 5.60
CA THR A 334 -3.28 -13.63 5.34
C THR A 334 -4.02 -14.72 6.09
N GLY A 335 -5.06 -14.34 6.82
CA GLY A 335 -5.98 -15.24 7.49
C GLY A 335 -7.36 -15.20 6.85
N TYR A 336 -8.02 -16.34 6.82
CA TYR A 336 -9.39 -16.50 6.30
C TYR A 336 -10.31 -17.09 7.36
N SER A 337 -11.57 -16.69 7.32
CA SER A 337 -12.63 -17.36 8.10
C SER A 337 -13.03 -18.69 7.45
N LYS A 338 -13.80 -19.49 8.19
CA LYS A 338 -14.64 -20.50 7.52
C LYS A 338 -15.67 -19.79 6.65
N GLU A 339 -16.01 -20.42 5.53
CA GLU A 339 -17.04 -19.91 4.65
C GLU A 339 -18.45 -20.08 5.29
N ILE A 340 -19.33 -19.12 5.04
CA ILE A 340 -20.75 -19.18 5.34
C ILE A 340 -21.49 -19.35 4.03
N THR A 341 -22.43 -20.28 3.97
CA THR A 341 -23.32 -20.42 2.80
C THR A 341 -24.46 -19.42 2.93
N VAL A 342 -24.58 -18.52 1.97
CA VAL A 342 -25.72 -17.62 1.83
C VAL A 342 -26.70 -18.29 0.87
N PRO A 343 -27.91 -18.67 1.33
CA PRO A 343 -28.85 -19.44 0.50
C PRO A 343 -29.37 -18.58 -0.68
N ALA A 344 -29.76 -19.25 -1.74
CA ALA A 344 -30.47 -18.62 -2.83
C ALA A 344 -31.73 -17.93 -2.29
N MET A 345 -32.00 -16.73 -2.76
CA MET A 345 -33.22 -16.02 -2.42
C MET A 345 -34.40 -16.69 -3.15
N SER A 346 -35.18 -17.48 -2.43
CA SER A 346 -36.49 -17.88 -2.98
C SER A 346 -37.30 -16.61 -3.22
N ALA A 347 -37.95 -16.52 -4.41
CA ALA A 347 -38.98 -15.51 -4.61
C ALA A 347 -39.92 -15.62 -3.40
N ALA A 348 -40.09 -14.52 -2.65
CA ALA A 348 -41.01 -14.50 -1.51
C ALA A 348 -42.29 -15.13 -1.97
N ALA A 349 -42.72 -16.18 -1.26
CA ALA A 349 -44.01 -16.81 -1.53
C ALA A 349 -45.02 -15.67 -1.57
N ALA A 350 -45.61 -15.45 -2.75
CA ALA A 350 -46.63 -14.41 -2.93
C ALA A 350 -47.57 -14.54 -1.76
N ALA A 351 -47.76 -13.47 -1.00
CA ALA A 351 -48.68 -13.47 0.12
C ALA A 351 -50.00 -14.10 -0.37
N PRO A 352 -50.55 -15.07 0.34
CA PRO A 352 -51.78 -15.70 -0.09
C PRO A 352 -52.80 -14.58 -0.37
N ALA A 353 -53.43 -14.62 -1.56
CA ALA A 353 -54.41 -13.65 -1.95
C ALA A 353 -55.43 -13.48 -0.83
N PRO A 354 -55.78 -12.25 -0.44
CA PRO A 354 -56.74 -12.03 0.63
C PRO A 354 -58.00 -12.84 0.29
N ALA A 355 -58.50 -13.61 1.30
CA ALA A 355 -59.70 -14.37 1.16
C ALA A 355 -60.82 -13.47 0.66
N PRO A 356 -61.66 -13.93 -0.31
CA PRO A 356 -62.76 -13.14 -0.80
C PRO A 356 -63.67 -12.75 0.38
N ALA A 357 -64.02 -11.46 0.45
CA ALA A 357 -64.91 -10.93 1.45
C ALA A 357 -66.21 -11.76 1.49
N PRO A 358 -66.75 -12.08 2.69
CA PRO A 358 -68.00 -12.79 2.77
C PRO A 358 -69.11 -12.02 2.04
N GLY A 359 -69.79 -12.73 1.14
CA GLY A 359 -70.78 -12.14 0.26
C GLY A 359 -71.87 -11.43 1.07
N GLU A 360 -72.22 -10.22 0.62
CA GLU A 360 -73.46 -9.54 1.02
C GLU A 360 -74.64 -10.45 0.65
N GLU A 361 -75.39 -10.88 1.67
CA GLU A 361 -76.69 -11.52 1.53
C GLU A 361 -77.61 -10.61 0.71
N GLN A 362 -77.92 -11.04 -0.47
CA GLN A 362 -78.98 -10.48 -1.28
C GLN A 362 -80.29 -10.65 -0.53
N LYS A 363 -80.82 -9.55 0.02
CA LYS A 363 -82.19 -9.46 0.49
C LYS A 363 -83.13 -9.50 -0.72
N ASP A 364 -83.78 -10.63 -0.92
CA ASP A 364 -84.98 -10.71 -1.74
C ASP A 364 -86.01 -9.78 -1.19
N SER A 365 -86.39 -8.75 -1.95
CA SER A 365 -87.59 -7.96 -1.73
C SER A 365 -88.68 -8.51 -2.59
N GLU A 366 -89.57 -9.28 -1.99
CA GLU A 366 -90.95 -9.47 -2.43
C GLU A 366 -91.67 -8.10 -2.51
N GLN A 367 -92.09 -7.70 -3.64
CA GLN A 367 -93.44 -7.27 -4.03
C GLN A 367 -93.55 -7.00 -5.49
#